data_1d18c121bded8aca78b70fb6bc7f0517
#
_entry.id   1d18c121bded8aca78b70fb6bc7f0517
#
_cell.length_a   1.000
_cell.length_b   1.000
_cell.length_c   1.000
_cell.angle_alpha   90.00
_cell.angle_beta   90.00
_cell.angle_gamma   90.00
#
_symmetry.space_group_name_H-M   'P 1'
#
loop_
_entity.id
_entity.type
_entity.pdbx_description
1 polymer ?
#
loop_
_entity_poly.entity_id
_entity_poly.type
_entity_poly.pdbx_seq_one_letter_code
_entity_poly.pdbx_strand_id
1 'polypeptide(L)'
;RVFIGSPGGLEEERRSFKQLLDRYSIVHAGPHDVMFHPVGWEDTTAGVGRPQELINEDLKQCDYAVFVLHDRWGSPTGPTYSSGTEEEFALAEELYRAAKIYNIALFFKDVDKSKRNDPGPQLKAVLEFKRRIEDEKRYLFRQYVHSADFTDALEVHLASWLRDHHKTARGSSMLDPVAETASPISGAGPSPTV
;
A
#
# COMPACT_ATOMS: atom_id res chain seq x y z
N ARG A 1 -3.07 2.44 -6.36
CA ARG A 1 -2.26 3.47 -5.68
C ARG A 1 -1.49 2.82 -4.53
N VAL A 2 -0.24 3.23 -4.31
CA VAL A 2 0.62 2.69 -3.25
C VAL A 2 1.08 3.85 -2.36
N PHE A 3 0.67 3.84 -1.10
CA PHE A 3 1.07 4.83 -0.12
C PHE A 3 2.45 4.52 0.47
N ILE A 4 3.26 5.55 0.75
CA ILE A 4 4.47 5.42 1.57
C ILE A 4 4.37 6.32 2.81
N GLY A 5 4.33 5.69 3.99
CA GLY A 5 4.43 6.33 5.30
C GLY A 5 5.84 6.22 5.84
N SER A 6 6.47 7.33 6.18
CA SER A 6 7.79 7.35 6.79
C SER A 6 8.04 8.66 7.52
N PRO A 7 8.73 8.66 8.67
CA PRO A 7 9.18 9.89 9.32
C PRO A 7 10.26 10.60 8.48
N GLY A 8 10.63 11.82 8.88
CA GLY A 8 11.74 12.56 8.27
C GLY A 8 13.06 11.80 8.37
N GLY A 9 14.00 12.12 7.46
CA GLY A 9 15.32 11.46 7.38
C GLY A 9 15.36 10.22 6.48
N LEU A 10 14.29 9.98 5.71
CA LEU A 10 14.15 8.89 4.74
C LEU A 10 13.81 9.40 3.33
N GLU A 11 14.35 10.57 2.98
CA GLU A 11 14.12 11.24 1.69
C GLU A 11 14.63 10.42 0.51
N GLU A 12 15.73 9.68 0.71
CA GLU A 12 16.30 8.78 -0.29
C GLU A 12 15.37 7.61 -0.57
N GLU A 13 14.85 6.98 0.47
CA GLU A 13 13.90 5.87 0.36
C GLU A 13 12.61 6.30 -0.35
N ARG A 14 12.06 7.46 -0.01
CA ARG A 14 10.86 7.98 -0.69
C ARG A 14 11.11 8.28 -2.16
N ARG A 15 12.27 8.84 -2.50
CA ARG A 15 12.67 9.08 -3.89
C ARG A 15 12.82 7.75 -4.65
N SER A 16 13.54 6.80 -4.07
CA SER A 16 13.77 5.49 -4.66
C SER A 16 12.46 4.70 -4.81
N PHE A 17 11.54 4.83 -3.86
CA PHE A 17 10.20 4.28 -3.94
C PHE A 17 9.45 4.80 -5.17
N LYS A 18 9.38 6.14 -5.36
CA LYS A 18 8.71 6.74 -6.51
C LYS A 18 9.34 6.27 -7.84
N GLN A 19 10.66 6.33 -7.94
CA GLN A 19 11.39 5.89 -9.14
C GLN A 19 11.17 4.41 -9.45
N LEU A 20 11.14 3.56 -8.44
CA LEU A 20 10.87 2.13 -8.62
C LEU A 20 9.45 1.90 -9.15
N LEU A 21 8.43 2.51 -8.54
CA LEU A 21 7.05 2.32 -8.96
C LEU A 21 6.82 2.79 -10.40
N ASP A 22 7.38 3.95 -10.77
CA ASP A 22 7.29 4.49 -12.13
C ASP A 22 7.93 3.54 -13.14
N ARG A 23 9.17 3.11 -12.86
CA ARG A 23 9.89 2.15 -13.72
C ARG A 23 9.15 0.82 -13.81
N TYR A 24 8.71 0.28 -12.67
CA TYR A 24 8.02 -1.01 -12.60
C TYR A 24 6.68 -0.97 -13.36
N SER A 25 5.97 0.14 -13.27
CA SER A 25 4.72 0.36 -14.01
C SER A 25 4.95 0.29 -15.52
N ILE A 26 6.00 0.95 -16.03
CA ILE A 26 6.29 0.96 -17.46
C ILE A 26 6.76 -0.43 -17.95
N VAL A 27 7.68 -1.06 -17.22
CA VAL A 27 8.38 -2.27 -17.71
C VAL A 27 7.57 -3.54 -17.47
N HIS A 28 6.91 -3.65 -16.32
CA HIS A 28 6.29 -4.90 -15.87
C HIS A 28 4.78 -4.85 -15.77
N ALA A 29 4.21 -3.77 -15.27
CA ALA A 29 2.78 -3.69 -15.01
C ALA A 29 1.97 -3.20 -16.22
N GLY A 30 2.52 -2.28 -17.02
CA GLY A 30 1.85 -1.74 -18.22
C GLY A 30 1.42 -2.80 -19.23
N PRO A 31 2.23 -3.83 -19.56
CA PRO A 31 1.80 -4.95 -20.40
C PRO A 31 0.59 -5.73 -19.88
N HIS A 32 0.19 -5.49 -18.65
CA HIS A 32 -0.96 -6.10 -17.98
C HIS A 32 -2.08 -5.11 -17.65
N ASP A 33 -2.07 -3.94 -18.27
CA ASP A 33 -3.03 -2.85 -18.02
C ASP A 33 -3.09 -2.40 -16.55
N VAL A 34 -1.98 -2.50 -15.84
CA VAL A 34 -1.83 -2.07 -14.45
C VAL A 34 -0.79 -0.96 -14.35
N MET A 35 -1.04 -0.01 -13.47
CA MET A 35 -0.09 1.04 -13.12
C MET A 35 -0.04 1.21 -11.60
N PHE A 36 1.16 1.12 -11.02
CA PHE A 36 1.39 1.46 -9.63
C PHE A 36 1.67 2.95 -9.50
N HIS A 37 0.78 3.67 -8.85
CA HIS A 37 0.90 5.11 -8.64
C HIS A 37 1.41 5.40 -7.22
N PRO A 38 2.61 6.00 -7.06
CA PRO A 38 3.14 6.33 -5.75
C PRO A 38 2.34 7.49 -5.11
N VAL A 39 2.12 7.40 -3.80
CA VAL A 39 1.46 8.44 -2.99
C VAL A 39 2.25 8.60 -1.69
N GLY A 40 2.69 9.80 -1.39
CA GLY A 40 3.37 10.13 -0.14
C GLY A 40 2.93 11.50 0.36
N TRP A 41 3.26 11.85 1.59
CA TRP A 41 2.90 13.14 2.19
C TRP A 41 3.41 14.35 1.37
N GLU A 42 4.49 14.18 0.61
CA GLU A 42 5.05 15.21 -0.28
C GLU A 42 4.14 15.51 -1.49
N ASP A 43 3.25 14.57 -1.83
CA ASP A 43 2.31 14.67 -2.95
C ASP A 43 0.95 15.23 -2.49
N THR A 44 0.74 15.32 -1.17
CA THR A 44 -0.50 15.84 -0.60
C THR A 44 -0.65 17.31 -0.91
N THR A 45 -1.76 17.67 -1.53
CA THR A 45 -2.04 19.05 -1.90
C THR A 45 -2.26 19.91 -0.66
N ALA A 46 -1.60 21.08 -0.60
CA ALA A 46 -1.81 22.03 0.48
C ALA A 46 -3.28 22.44 0.57
N GLY A 47 -3.82 22.42 1.77
CA GLY A 47 -5.23 22.73 2.04
C GLY A 47 -5.43 23.32 3.43
N VAL A 48 -6.67 23.68 3.72
CA VAL A 48 -7.08 24.15 5.06
C VAL A 48 -7.47 22.93 5.90
N GLY A 49 -6.86 22.78 7.07
CA GLY A 49 -7.10 21.69 7.98
C GLY A 49 -5.83 21.19 8.67
N ARG A 50 -5.96 20.16 9.48
CA ARG A 50 -4.80 19.50 10.08
C ARG A 50 -4.02 18.75 8.99
N PRO A 51 -2.71 19.00 8.79
CA PRO A 51 -1.94 18.36 7.72
C PRO A 51 -2.09 16.84 7.69
N GLN A 52 -2.10 16.19 8.85
CA GLN A 52 -2.28 14.74 8.95
C GLN A 52 -3.63 14.24 8.44
N GLU A 53 -4.70 15.04 8.55
CA GLU A 53 -6.01 14.66 7.99
C GLU A 53 -5.98 14.60 6.46
N LEU A 54 -5.27 15.54 5.81
CA LEU A 54 -5.12 15.54 4.36
C LEU A 54 -4.32 14.31 3.89
N ILE A 55 -3.25 13.95 4.60
CA ILE A 55 -2.46 12.74 4.32
C ILE A 55 -3.31 11.48 4.51
N ASN A 56 -4.11 11.44 5.56
CA ASN A 56 -5.01 10.33 5.84
C ASN A 56 -6.09 10.14 4.75
N GLU A 57 -6.59 11.24 4.15
CA GLU A 57 -7.51 11.15 3.01
C GLU A 57 -6.84 10.55 1.76
N ASP A 58 -5.57 10.88 1.50
CA ASP A 58 -4.81 10.26 0.42
C ASP A 58 -4.58 8.76 0.67
N LEU A 59 -4.23 8.38 1.91
CA LEU A 59 -4.07 6.98 2.30
C LEU A 59 -5.36 6.16 2.12
N LYS A 60 -6.52 6.73 2.45
CA LYS A 60 -7.82 6.06 2.27
C LYS A 60 -8.14 5.72 0.81
N GLN A 61 -7.49 6.37 -0.13
CA GLN A 61 -7.66 6.13 -1.57
C GLN A 61 -6.60 5.18 -2.15
N CYS A 62 -5.75 4.59 -1.31
CA CYS A 62 -4.69 3.68 -1.76
C CYS A 62 -5.10 2.22 -1.63
N ASP A 63 -4.54 1.40 -2.52
CA ASP A 63 -4.75 -0.05 -2.58
C ASP A 63 -3.74 -0.80 -1.72
N TYR A 64 -2.56 -0.22 -1.54
CA TYR A 64 -1.42 -0.77 -0.78
C TYR A 64 -0.77 0.30 0.07
N ALA A 65 -0.18 -0.10 1.19
CA ALA A 65 0.61 0.79 2.03
C ALA A 65 2.01 0.20 2.30
N VAL A 66 3.02 1.05 2.23
CA VAL A 66 4.41 0.76 2.55
C VAL A 66 4.83 1.65 3.70
N PHE A 67 5.35 1.08 4.78
CA PHE A 67 5.89 1.85 5.91
C PHE A 67 7.37 1.59 6.05
N VAL A 68 8.13 2.68 6.18
CA VAL A 68 9.58 2.65 6.31
C VAL A 68 10.00 3.41 7.55
N LEU A 69 10.73 2.76 8.46
CA LEU A 69 11.22 3.33 9.70
C LEU A 69 12.75 3.17 9.82
N HIS A 70 13.38 4.12 10.52
CA HIS A 70 14.83 4.12 10.77
C HIS A 70 15.13 4.51 12.23
N ASP A 71 15.72 5.68 12.44
CA ASP A 71 16.12 6.19 13.77
C ASP A 71 15.24 7.35 14.27
N ARG A 72 14.21 7.71 13.52
CA ARG A 72 13.25 8.76 13.87
C ARG A 72 11.83 8.20 13.94
N TRP A 73 11.10 8.64 14.94
CA TRP A 73 9.69 8.30 15.12
C TRP A 73 8.75 9.34 14.52
N GLY A 74 9.17 10.58 14.58
CA GLY A 74 8.38 11.73 14.16
C GLY A 74 7.85 12.54 15.33
N SER A 75 6.86 13.38 15.05
CA SER A 75 6.23 14.28 16.03
C SER A 75 4.76 13.93 16.22
N PRO A 76 4.19 14.17 17.42
CA PRO A 76 2.78 13.97 17.67
C PRO A 76 1.90 14.77 16.71
N THR A 77 0.82 14.17 16.25
CA THR A 77 -0.18 14.78 15.36
C THR A 77 -1.45 15.21 16.09
N GLY A 78 -1.55 14.86 17.35
CA GLY A 78 -2.68 15.16 18.23
C GLY A 78 -2.53 14.44 19.58
N PRO A 79 -3.59 14.35 20.38
CA PRO A 79 -3.52 13.72 21.70
C PRO A 79 -3.44 12.19 21.66
N THR A 80 -3.80 11.57 20.54
CA THR A 80 -3.95 10.11 20.43
C THR A 80 -2.67 9.42 19.93
N TYR A 81 -1.99 10.01 18.95
CA TYR A 81 -0.84 9.41 18.29
C TYR A 81 0.43 10.17 18.60
N SER A 82 1.50 9.44 18.86
CA SER A 82 2.81 9.99 19.19
C SER A 82 3.62 10.37 17.94
N SER A 83 3.16 9.97 16.74
CA SER A 83 3.73 10.41 15.45
C SER A 83 2.72 10.29 14.31
N GLY A 84 2.98 11.02 13.20
CA GLY A 84 2.21 10.90 11.97
C GLY A 84 2.27 9.51 11.37
N THR A 85 3.46 8.91 11.33
CA THR A 85 3.64 7.55 10.82
C THR A 85 2.89 6.51 11.65
N GLU A 86 2.77 6.71 12.98
CA GLU A 86 1.94 5.85 13.84
C GLU A 86 0.46 5.98 13.49
N GLU A 87 -0.04 7.21 13.29
CA GLU A 87 -1.43 7.46 12.90
C GLU A 87 -1.75 6.85 11.54
N GLU A 88 -0.86 7.04 10.56
CA GLU A 88 -0.98 6.45 9.21
C GLU A 88 -0.99 4.92 9.28
N PHE A 89 -0.10 4.31 10.07
CA PHE A 89 -0.06 2.87 10.23
C PHE A 89 -1.33 2.31 10.87
N ALA A 90 -1.84 2.95 11.92
CA ALA A 90 -3.09 2.57 12.57
C ALA A 90 -4.28 2.65 11.59
N LEU A 91 -4.35 3.72 10.79
CA LEU A 91 -5.38 3.88 9.75
C LEU A 91 -5.24 2.79 8.67
N ALA A 92 -4.02 2.49 8.21
CA ALA A 92 -3.80 1.42 7.24
C ALA A 92 -4.25 0.05 7.78
N GLU A 93 -4.02 -0.25 9.07
CA GLU A 93 -4.53 -1.45 9.71
C GLU A 93 -6.06 -1.53 9.72
N GLU A 94 -6.73 -0.41 10.00
CA GLU A 94 -8.20 -0.34 9.95
C GLU A 94 -8.72 -0.58 8.53
N LEU A 95 -8.11 0.06 7.54
CA LEU A 95 -8.46 -0.11 6.13
C LEU A 95 -8.21 -1.55 5.66
N TYR A 96 -7.13 -2.18 6.10
CA TYR A 96 -6.83 -3.59 5.78
C TYR A 96 -7.88 -4.54 6.39
N ARG A 97 -8.27 -4.33 7.66
CA ARG A 97 -9.34 -5.13 8.30
C ARG A 97 -10.70 -4.94 7.61
N ALA A 98 -10.93 -3.75 7.04
CA ALA A 98 -12.13 -3.43 6.26
C ALA A 98 -12.04 -3.86 4.79
N ALA A 99 -10.99 -4.58 4.38
CA ALA A 99 -10.70 -5.00 3.00
C ALA A 99 -10.66 -3.83 1.98
N LYS A 100 -10.28 -2.63 2.42
CA LYS A 100 -10.10 -1.44 1.59
C LYS A 100 -8.66 -1.29 1.10
N ILE A 101 -7.69 -1.80 1.85
CA ILE A 101 -6.29 -1.95 1.44
C ILE A 101 -6.00 -3.44 1.32
N TYR A 102 -5.32 -3.85 0.25
CA TYR A 102 -5.02 -5.26 -0.03
C TYR A 102 -3.82 -5.79 0.75
N ASN A 103 -2.82 -4.93 1.02
CA ASN A 103 -1.64 -5.34 1.79
C ASN A 103 -0.91 -4.15 2.41
N ILE A 104 -0.18 -4.44 3.49
CA ILE A 104 0.71 -3.51 4.20
C ILE A 104 2.11 -4.14 4.22
N ALA A 105 3.09 -3.46 3.65
CA ALA A 105 4.50 -3.85 3.69
C ALA A 105 5.26 -2.96 4.68
N LEU A 106 6.06 -3.58 5.56
CA LEU A 106 6.77 -2.90 6.64
C LEU A 106 8.27 -3.13 6.53
N PHE A 107 9.04 -2.04 6.55
CA PHE A 107 10.48 -2.03 6.39
C PHE A 107 11.16 -1.28 7.53
N PHE A 108 12.26 -1.84 8.04
CA PHE A 108 13.11 -1.18 9.01
C PHE A 108 14.53 -1.03 8.45
N LYS A 109 14.99 0.21 8.29
CA LYS A 109 16.39 0.48 7.98
C LYS A 109 17.23 0.17 9.21
N ASP A 110 18.35 -0.51 9.02
CA ASP A 110 19.22 -0.89 10.13
C ASP A 110 19.88 0.33 10.77
N VAL A 111 20.12 0.26 12.05
CA VAL A 111 20.69 1.34 12.85
C VAL A 111 22.02 0.86 13.46
N ASP A 112 23.02 1.71 13.47
CA ASP A 112 24.32 1.42 14.05
C ASP A 112 24.22 0.90 15.50
N LYS A 113 25.06 -0.07 15.84
CA LYS A 113 25.09 -0.66 17.18
C LYS A 113 25.31 0.39 18.27
N SER A 114 26.13 1.41 18.01
CA SER A 114 26.39 2.50 18.97
C SER A 114 25.12 3.26 19.34
N LYS A 115 24.30 3.61 18.33
CA LYS A 115 23.00 4.27 18.54
C LYS A 115 21.98 3.35 19.23
N ARG A 116 22.03 2.05 18.96
CA ARG A 116 21.13 1.07 19.61
C ARG A 116 21.43 0.85 21.08
N ASN A 117 22.70 0.95 21.48
CA ASN A 117 23.11 0.77 22.87
C ASN A 117 22.70 1.94 23.78
N ASP A 118 22.61 3.15 23.21
CA ASP A 118 22.13 4.35 23.91
C ASP A 118 21.16 5.12 23.01
N PRO A 119 19.93 4.62 22.85
CA PRO A 119 18.94 5.22 21.96
C PRO A 119 18.33 6.45 22.60
N GLY A 120 18.38 7.57 21.86
CA GLY A 120 17.58 8.75 22.19
C GLY A 120 16.07 8.46 22.06
N PRO A 121 15.21 9.40 22.51
CA PRO A 121 13.75 9.17 22.57
C PRO A 121 13.13 8.72 21.26
N GLN A 122 13.57 9.29 20.13
CA GLN A 122 13.07 8.97 18.80
C GLN A 122 13.37 7.52 18.41
N LEU A 123 14.63 7.09 18.51
CA LEU A 123 15.02 5.73 18.20
C LEU A 123 14.40 4.73 19.18
N LYS A 124 14.29 5.09 20.47
CA LYS A 124 13.63 4.24 21.47
C LYS A 124 12.18 3.91 21.06
N ALA A 125 11.42 4.91 20.60
CA ALA A 125 10.05 4.71 20.13
C ALA A 125 9.99 3.79 18.89
N VAL A 126 10.92 3.93 17.92
CA VAL A 126 11.02 3.01 16.78
C VAL A 126 11.31 1.59 17.22
N LEU A 127 12.24 1.39 18.17
CA LEU A 127 12.58 0.06 18.67
C LEU A 127 11.43 -0.58 19.47
N GLU A 128 10.67 0.22 20.22
CA GLU A 128 9.47 -0.23 20.93
C GLU A 128 8.36 -0.64 19.95
N PHE A 129 8.13 0.16 18.90
CA PHE A 129 7.21 -0.19 17.85
C PHE A 129 7.62 -1.48 17.14
N LYS A 130 8.89 -1.62 16.75
CA LYS A 130 9.41 -2.83 16.13
C LYS A 130 9.18 -4.06 17.00
N ARG A 131 9.48 -3.97 18.30
CA ARG A 131 9.23 -5.06 19.27
C ARG A 131 7.75 -5.42 19.32
N ARG A 132 6.84 -4.43 19.36
CA ARG A 132 5.39 -4.67 19.29
C ARG A 132 5.01 -5.50 18.06
N ILE A 133 5.52 -5.13 16.89
CA ILE A 133 5.29 -5.87 15.64
C ILE A 133 5.80 -7.31 15.71
N GLU A 134 6.98 -7.52 16.30
CA GLU A 134 7.60 -8.85 16.52
C GLU A 134 6.76 -9.72 17.46
N ASP A 135 6.29 -9.13 18.56
CA ASP A 135 5.49 -9.83 19.58
C ASP A 135 4.10 -10.20 19.09
N GLU A 136 3.45 -9.32 18.34
CA GLU A 136 2.13 -9.55 17.76
C GLU A 136 2.12 -10.63 16.66
N LYS A 137 3.25 -10.88 15.99
CA LYS A 137 3.44 -11.87 14.90
C LYS A 137 2.42 -11.76 13.76
N ARG A 138 1.91 -10.55 13.53
CA ARG A 138 0.90 -10.28 12.50
C ARG A 138 1.51 -9.81 11.18
N TYR A 139 2.75 -9.29 11.24
CA TYR A 139 3.47 -8.71 10.11
C TYR A 139 4.79 -9.41 9.91
N LEU A 140 5.08 -9.76 8.66
CA LEU A 140 6.41 -10.13 8.22
C LEU A 140 7.08 -8.85 7.68
N PHE A 141 7.96 -8.25 8.47
CA PHE A 141 8.71 -7.07 8.03
C PHE A 141 10.06 -7.45 7.42
N ARG A 142 10.64 -6.50 6.69
CA ARG A 142 11.99 -6.61 6.14
C ARG A 142 12.93 -5.63 6.83
N GLN A 143 14.17 -6.07 7.08
CA GLN A 143 15.26 -5.19 7.50
C GLN A 143 16.21 -5.01 6.32
N TYR A 144 16.80 -3.82 6.20
CA TYR A 144 17.73 -3.48 5.13
C TYR A 144 18.77 -2.48 5.62
N VAL A 145 19.90 -2.37 4.91
CA VAL A 145 20.99 -1.45 5.23
C VAL A 145 21.05 -0.31 4.21
N HIS A 146 21.06 -0.64 2.93
CA HIS A 146 21.18 0.32 1.84
C HIS A 146 19.85 0.53 1.12
N SER A 147 19.64 1.72 0.57
CA SER A 147 18.42 2.05 -0.19
C SER A 147 18.17 1.08 -1.36
N ALA A 148 19.23 0.51 -1.95
CA ALA A 148 19.13 -0.53 -2.98
C ALA A 148 18.45 -1.80 -2.43
N ASP A 149 18.81 -2.26 -1.23
CA ASP A 149 18.22 -3.46 -0.62
C ASP A 149 16.71 -3.25 -0.37
N PHE A 150 16.32 -2.01 -0.01
CA PHE A 150 14.92 -1.63 0.15
C PHE A 150 14.17 -1.73 -1.18
N THR A 151 14.71 -1.18 -2.26
CA THR A 151 14.07 -1.23 -3.58
C THR A 151 13.96 -2.64 -4.11
N ASP A 152 14.99 -3.47 -3.96
CA ASP A 152 14.97 -4.88 -4.37
C ASP A 152 13.89 -5.67 -3.61
N ALA A 153 13.79 -5.47 -2.30
CA ALA A 153 12.77 -6.12 -1.50
C ALA A 153 11.35 -5.61 -1.85
N LEU A 154 11.18 -4.32 -2.12
CA LEU A 154 9.90 -3.75 -2.55
C LEU A 154 9.47 -4.25 -3.92
N GLU A 155 10.41 -4.45 -4.87
CA GLU A 155 10.12 -5.01 -6.18
C GLU A 155 9.48 -6.42 -6.09
N VAL A 156 9.92 -7.23 -5.12
CA VAL A 156 9.28 -8.54 -4.83
C VAL A 156 7.82 -8.37 -4.40
N HIS A 157 7.52 -7.34 -3.58
CA HIS A 157 6.13 -7.03 -3.20
C HIS A 157 5.31 -6.59 -4.41
N LEU A 158 5.83 -5.70 -5.26
CA LEU A 158 5.14 -5.25 -6.48
C LEU A 158 4.82 -6.43 -7.41
N ALA A 159 5.78 -7.36 -7.58
CA ALA A 159 5.55 -8.57 -8.37
C ALA A 159 4.46 -9.48 -7.78
N SER A 160 4.37 -9.58 -6.46
CA SER A 160 3.30 -10.32 -5.79
C SER A 160 1.95 -9.63 -5.98
N TRP A 161 1.89 -8.32 -5.73
CA TRP A 161 0.66 -7.54 -5.86
C TRP A 161 0.12 -7.54 -7.29
N LEU A 162 0.99 -7.47 -8.29
CA LEU A 162 0.60 -7.58 -9.69
C LEU A 162 -0.05 -8.96 -10.00
N ARG A 163 0.55 -10.06 -9.50
CA ARG A 163 -0.02 -11.41 -9.67
C ARG A 163 -1.37 -11.57 -8.99
N ASP A 164 -1.54 -11.00 -7.80
CA ASP A 164 -2.78 -11.11 -7.03
C ASP A 164 -3.90 -10.27 -7.67
N HIS A 165 -3.57 -9.12 -8.21
CA HIS A 165 -4.49 -8.31 -9.01
C HIS A 165 -5.03 -9.09 -10.22
N HIS A 166 -4.18 -9.81 -10.94
CA HIS A 166 -4.59 -10.64 -12.07
C HIS A 166 -5.51 -11.80 -11.68
N LYS A 167 -5.29 -12.42 -10.54
CA LYS A 167 -6.17 -13.51 -10.05
C LYS A 167 -7.57 -12.97 -9.78
N THR A 168 -7.67 -11.82 -9.15
CA THR A 168 -8.95 -11.18 -8.82
C THR A 168 -9.70 -10.75 -10.08
N ALA A 169 -9.02 -10.15 -11.06
CA ALA A 169 -9.60 -9.75 -12.32
C ALA A 169 -10.13 -10.94 -13.14
N ARG A 170 -9.38 -12.06 -13.20
CA ARG A 170 -9.82 -13.29 -13.87
C ARG A 170 -10.99 -13.98 -13.15
N GLY A 171 -11.02 -13.95 -11.82
CA GLY A 171 -12.13 -14.50 -11.04
C GLY A 171 -13.44 -13.73 -11.28
N SER A 172 -13.37 -12.43 -11.43
CA SER A 172 -14.53 -11.57 -11.74
C SER A 172 -15.06 -11.79 -13.15
N SER A 173 -14.18 -12.03 -14.14
CA SER A 173 -14.56 -12.26 -15.54
C SER A 173 -15.23 -13.63 -15.79
N MET A 174 -15.09 -14.58 -14.89
CA MET A 174 -15.73 -15.90 -14.99
C MET A 174 -17.15 -15.94 -14.40
N LEU A 175 -17.65 -14.85 -13.84
CA LEU A 175 -18.97 -14.77 -13.19
C LEU A 175 -20.02 -14.03 -14.01
N ASP A 176 -19.72 -13.56 -15.23
CA ASP A 176 -20.73 -13.06 -16.14
C ASP A 176 -21.47 -14.25 -16.78
N PRO A 177 -22.72 -14.54 -16.43
CA PRO A 177 -23.49 -15.55 -17.15
C PRO A 177 -23.77 -15.02 -18.55
N VAL A 178 -23.37 -15.80 -19.56
CA VAL A 178 -23.81 -15.61 -20.93
C VAL A 178 -25.34 -15.56 -20.91
N ALA A 179 -25.89 -14.38 -21.11
CA ALA A 179 -27.31 -14.21 -21.37
C ALA A 179 -27.61 -14.84 -22.74
N GLU A 180 -28.05 -16.08 -22.72
CA GLU A 180 -28.54 -16.82 -23.85
C GLU A 180 -29.84 -16.13 -24.34
N THR A 181 -29.73 -15.30 -25.37
CA THR A 181 -30.87 -14.70 -26.05
C THR A 181 -31.59 -15.79 -26.83
N ALA A 182 -32.54 -16.45 -26.18
CA ALA A 182 -33.51 -17.28 -26.87
C ALA A 182 -34.46 -16.40 -27.66
N SER A 183 -34.30 -16.36 -28.97
CA SER A 183 -35.27 -15.79 -29.93
C SER A 183 -36.51 -16.67 -29.98
N PRO A 184 -37.73 -16.14 -29.85
CA PRO A 184 -38.94 -16.92 -30.07
C PRO A 184 -39.15 -17.14 -31.59
N ILE A 185 -39.19 -18.42 -31.96
CA ILE A 185 -39.60 -18.84 -33.31
C ILE A 185 -41.09 -18.59 -33.47
N SER A 186 -41.44 -17.62 -34.28
CA SER A 186 -42.82 -17.37 -34.73
C SER A 186 -43.19 -18.40 -35.78
N GLY A 187 -43.96 -19.43 -35.39
CA GLY A 187 -44.59 -20.36 -36.30
C GLY A 187 -45.93 -19.85 -36.74
N ALA A 188 -46.03 -19.35 -37.98
CA ALA A 188 -47.32 -19.12 -38.66
C ALA A 188 -47.81 -20.41 -39.33
N GLY A 189 -48.89 -20.99 -38.79
CA GLY A 189 -49.61 -22.05 -39.45
C GLY A 189 -50.71 -21.54 -40.39
N PRO A 190 -51.03 -22.19 -41.49
CA PRO A 190 -51.97 -21.71 -42.46
C PRO A 190 -53.42 -22.01 -42.07
N SER A 191 -54.31 -21.06 -42.38
CA SER A 191 -55.78 -21.19 -42.29
C SER A 191 -56.34 -22.12 -43.39
N PRO A 192 -57.34 -22.95 -43.09
CA PRO A 192 -58.09 -23.62 -44.12
C PRO A 192 -59.29 -22.77 -44.60
N THR A 193 -59.45 -22.76 -45.87
CA THR A 193 -60.63 -22.27 -46.67
C THR A 193 -61.79 -23.29 -46.53
N VAL A 194 -63.01 -22.79 -46.27
CA VAL A 194 -64.25 -23.05 -46.99
C VAL A 194 -65.24 -21.96 -46.64
#